data_077bfb7c82680ad9dac4a01bf94efce0
#
_entry.id   077bfb7c82680ad9dac4a01bf94efce0
#
_cell.length_a   1.000
_cell.length_b   1.000
_cell.length_c   1.000
_cell.angle_alpha   90.00
_cell.angle_beta   90.00
_cell.angle_gamma   90.00
#
_symmetry.space_group_name_H-M   'P 1'
#
loop_
_entity.id
_entity.type
_entity.pdbx_description
1 polymer ?
#
loop_
_entity_poly.entity_id
_entity_poly.type
_entity_poly.pdbx_seq_one_letter_code
_entity_poly.pdbx_strand_id
1 'polypeptide(L)'
;MMRPMRNAWRLAVAAVAVATACAPISERTATGTADKCTKDNLGTLYPGIFTFGTDQPVYPPWYMGDNPASGEGFEAALAYAVAAKMKYTGDDVRWIRVPFNAALAFGPKTFDANLSEFSITEQRKAAVDFSSPYFDVTQAVVTVKSSPAAAVKTLQQLKALRLGVQVGTTSYTAAASVNGDFPVEVYNTNGDAKMALSNGEIDALVADLPTAFAVANELRNGLMVGQLPSASGNVEQFGIVLDKDSALTRCVSWAVDSLREDGTLDRLKQQWLTDAGKAPVLA
;
A
#
# COMPACT_ATOMS: atom_id res chain seq x y z
N MET A 1 -78.75 25.34 -54.30
CA MET A 1 -77.28 25.43 -54.30
C MET A 1 -76.84 25.52 -52.87
N MET A 2 -76.40 24.45 -52.23
CA MET A 2 -75.94 24.38 -50.84
C MET A 2 -74.42 24.32 -50.80
N ARG A 3 -73.77 25.22 -50.04
CA ARG A 3 -72.37 25.16 -49.72
C ARG A 3 -72.15 24.49 -48.37
N PRO A 4 -71.20 23.59 -48.21
CA PRO A 4 -70.93 22.97 -46.92
C PRO A 4 -69.94 23.80 -46.11
N MET A 5 -70.21 23.95 -44.79
CA MET A 5 -69.36 24.54 -43.78
C MET A 5 -68.19 23.58 -43.45
N ARG A 6 -66.99 24.07 -43.45
CA ARG A 6 -65.77 23.36 -42.98
C ARG A 6 -65.52 23.67 -41.51
N ASN A 7 -65.66 22.68 -40.63
CA ASN A 7 -65.24 22.77 -39.26
C ASN A 7 -63.75 22.48 -39.15
N ALA A 8 -62.98 23.42 -38.65
CA ALA A 8 -61.58 23.25 -38.31
C ALA A 8 -61.45 22.91 -36.84
N TRP A 9 -61.08 21.69 -36.54
CA TRP A 9 -60.68 21.27 -35.20
C TRP A 9 -59.20 21.62 -34.96
N ARG A 10 -58.93 22.45 -34.00
CA ARG A 10 -57.56 22.74 -33.52
C ARG A 10 -57.25 21.72 -32.41
N LEU A 11 -56.34 20.81 -32.68
CA LEU A 11 -55.70 19.93 -31.68
C LEU A 11 -54.66 20.76 -30.92
N ALA A 12 -54.88 20.96 -29.63
CA ALA A 12 -53.86 21.49 -28.72
C ALA A 12 -53.01 20.31 -28.23
N VAL A 13 -51.71 20.33 -28.62
CA VAL A 13 -50.72 19.39 -28.08
C VAL A 13 -50.13 19.98 -26.82
N ALA A 14 -50.46 19.41 -25.66
CA ALA A 14 -49.80 19.73 -24.41
C ALA A 14 -48.49 19.02 -24.29
N ALA A 15 -47.38 19.71 -24.37
CA ALA A 15 -46.04 19.16 -24.11
C ALA A 15 -45.84 19.04 -22.60
N VAL A 16 -45.83 17.83 -22.06
CA VAL A 16 -45.41 17.59 -20.68
C VAL A 16 -43.90 17.45 -20.66
N ALA A 17 -43.21 18.48 -20.12
CA ALA A 17 -41.80 18.42 -19.86
C ALA A 17 -41.54 17.61 -18.57
N VAL A 18 -41.05 16.37 -18.73
CA VAL A 18 -40.56 15.55 -17.62
C VAL A 18 -39.13 16.01 -17.31
N ALA A 19 -39.00 16.81 -16.25
CA ALA A 19 -37.70 17.13 -15.68
C ALA A 19 -37.18 15.91 -14.90
N THR A 20 -36.34 15.09 -15.53
CA THR A 20 -35.55 14.07 -14.84
C THR A 20 -34.47 14.76 -14.03
N ALA A 21 -34.70 14.92 -12.72
CA ALA A 21 -33.65 15.29 -11.78
C ALA A 21 -32.70 14.11 -11.63
N CYS A 22 -31.58 14.13 -12.33
CA CYS A 22 -30.44 13.28 -12.03
C CYS A 22 -29.76 13.79 -10.75
N ALA A 23 -30.18 13.27 -9.59
CA ALA A 23 -29.37 13.41 -8.38
C ALA A 23 -28.21 12.42 -8.48
N PRO A 24 -26.95 12.82 -8.19
CA PRO A 24 -25.82 11.91 -8.24
C PRO A 24 -25.96 10.83 -7.16
N ILE A 25 -26.05 9.58 -7.61
CA ILE A 25 -26.21 8.38 -6.75
C ILE A 25 -25.00 8.16 -5.83
N SER A 26 -23.84 8.77 -6.15
CA SER A 26 -22.60 8.60 -5.40
C SER A 26 -22.56 9.30 -4.04
N GLU A 27 -23.23 10.46 -3.86
CA GLU A 27 -23.20 11.17 -2.57
C GLU A 27 -24.00 10.49 -1.46
N ARG A 28 -25.11 9.82 -1.80
CA ARG A 28 -25.94 9.12 -0.80
C ARG A 28 -25.27 7.85 -0.25
N THR A 29 -24.46 7.15 -1.06
CA THR A 29 -23.74 5.94 -0.62
C THR A 29 -22.53 6.32 0.25
N ALA A 30 -21.83 7.40 -0.05
CA ALA A 30 -20.66 7.84 0.70
C ALA A 30 -21.04 8.35 2.11
N THR A 31 -22.10 9.17 2.24
CA THR A 31 -22.60 9.64 3.55
C THR A 31 -23.09 8.49 4.43
N GLY A 32 -23.81 7.51 3.88
CA GLY A 32 -24.31 6.35 4.65
C GLY A 32 -23.21 5.40 5.14
N THR A 33 -22.03 5.42 4.52
CA THR A 33 -20.86 4.64 4.96
C THR A 33 -20.08 5.39 6.03
N ALA A 34 -19.86 6.69 5.86
CA ALA A 34 -19.19 7.55 6.83
C ALA A 34 -19.84 7.48 8.22
N ASP A 35 -21.18 7.55 8.29
CA ASP A 35 -21.94 7.50 9.54
C ASP A 35 -21.81 6.15 10.27
N LYS A 36 -21.56 5.07 9.55
CA LYS A 36 -21.39 3.72 10.13
C LYS A 36 -19.94 3.41 10.50
N CYS A 37 -18.97 4.13 9.94
CA CYS A 37 -17.54 3.90 10.12
C CYS A 37 -16.96 4.86 11.18
N THR A 38 -17.62 4.98 12.32
CA THR A 38 -17.17 5.80 13.44
C THR A 38 -16.83 4.93 14.65
N LYS A 39 -15.96 5.43 15.52
CA LYS A 39 -15.52 4.78 16.76
C LYS A 39 -16.65 4.09 17.54
N ASP A 40 -17.81 4.76 17.65
CA ASP A 40 -18.96 4.26 18.41
C ASP A 40 -19.69 3.08 17.73
N ASN A 41 -19.47 2.88 16.43
CA ASN A 41 -20.16 1.87 15.61
C ASN A 41 -19.24 0.71 15.20
N LEU A 42 -17.94 0.78 15.49
CA LEU A 42 -16.96 -0.22 15.09
C LEU A 42 -16.67 -1.19 16.23
N GLY A 43 -16.76 -2.49 15.90
CA GLY A 43 -16.35 -3.58 16.82
C GLY A 43 -14.86 -3.85 16.71
N THR A 44 -14.04 -3.05 17.40
CA THR A 44 -12.60 -3.25 17.54
C THR A 44 -12.29 -4.27 18.62
N LEU A 45 -11.08 -4.84 18.62
CA LEU A 45 -10.61 -5.80 19.62
C LEU A 45 -10.77 -5.28 21.06
N TYR A 46 -10.53 -3.99 21.27
CA TYR A 46 -10.75 -3.29 22.52
C TYR A 46 -11.73 -2.15 22.28
N PRO A 47 -12.92 -2.15 22.91
CA PRO A 47 -13.92 -1.10 22.70
C PRO A 47 -13.33 0.31 22.86
N GLY A 48 -13.50 1.13 21.82
CA GLY A 48 -13.02 2.51 21.81
C GLY A 48 -11.52 2.69 21.51
N ILE A 49 -10.76 1.61 21.31
CA ILE A 49 -9.35 1.64 20.94
C ILE A 49 -9.19 1.00 19.57
N PHE A 50 -8.43 1.63 18.67
CA PHE A 50 -8.01 1.05 17.41
C PHE A 50 -6.57 0.53 17.52
N THR A 51 -6.40 -0.78 17.43
CA THR A 51 -5.09 -1.43 17.59
C THR A 51 -4.46 -1.64 16.22
N PHE A 52 -3.39 -0.89 15.92
CA PHE A 52 -2.55 -1.14 14.76
C PHE A 52 -1.44 -2.12 15.08
N GLY A 53 -1.21 -3.07 14.17
CA GLY A 53 -0.01 -3.90 14.13
C GLY A 53 1.02 -3.32 13.16
N THR A 54 2.30 -3.57 13.44
CA THR A 54 3.41 -3.37 12.50
C THR A 54 4.57 -4.30 12.84
N ASP A 55 5.50 -4.51 11.91
CA ASP A 55 6.67 -5.37 12.09
C ASP A 55 7.67 -4.82 13.12
N GLN A 56 8.70 -5.58 13.41
CA GLN A 56 9.82 -5.17 14.26
C GLN A 56 11.13 -5.79 13.75
N PRO A 57 12.14 -4.95 13.48
CA PRO A 57 12.09 -3.49 13.46
C PRO A 57 11.33 -2.94 12.25
N VAL A 58 10.87 -1.69 12.32
CA VAL A 58 10.36 -0.92 11.18
C VAL A 58 11.39 0.11 10.73
N TYR A 59 11.33 0.51 9.46
CA TYR A 59 12.38 1.29 8.81
C TYR A 59 11.85 2.59 8.17
N PRO A 60 12.71 3.61 8.05
CA PRO A 60 12.42 4.74 7.18
C PRO A 60 12.25 4.29 5.71
N PRO A 61 11.45 4.99 4.93
CA PRO A 61 10.66 6.19 5.25
C PRO A 61 9.25 5.87 5.79
N TRP A 62 8.95 4.60 6.02
CA TRP A 62 7.64 4.11 6.47
C TRP A 62 7.38 4.46 7.93
N TYR A 63 8.39 4.30 8.76
CA TYR A 63 8.41 4.63 10.18
C TYR A 63 9.75 5.26 10.55
N MET A 64 9.75 6.27 11.39
CA MET A 64 10.98 6.91 11.84
C MET A 64 11.40 6.38 13.23
N GLY A 65 12.70 6.12 13.39
CA GLY A 65 13.28 5.75 14.68
C GLY A 65 12.75 4.45 15.31
N ASP A 66 12.27 3.50 14.50
CA ASP A 66 11.58 2.27 14.99
C ASP A 66 10.46 2.57 16.01
N ASN A 67 9.77 3.71 15.84
CA ASN A 67 8.72 4.17 16.74
C ASN A 67 7.41 4.48 16.00
N PRO A 68 6.54 3.50 15.76
CA PRO A 68 5.27 3.72 15.05
C PRO A 68 4.32 4.68 15.78
N ALA A 69 4.42 4.77 17.11
CA ALA A 69 3.57 5.65 17.90
C ALA A 69 3.92 7.14 17.75
N SER A 70 5.08 7.48 17.18
CA SER A 70 5.43 8.87 16.89
C SER A 70 4.52 9.53 15.84
N GLY A 71 3.88 8.73 14.96
CA GLY A 71 3.18 9.24 13.80
C GLY A 71 4.12 9.74 12.68
N GLU A 72 5.44 9.57 12.84
CA GLU A 72 6.45 9.97 11.88
C GLU A 72 6.81 8.82 10.93
N GLY A 73 6.83 9.12 9.62
CA GLY A 73 6.95 8.17 8.53
C GLY A 73 5.62 7.97 7.82
N PHE A 74 5.68 7.45 6.58
CA PHE A 74 4.51 7.39 5.72
C PHE A 74 3.39 6.50 6.30
N GLU A 75 3.69 5.26 6.68
CA GLU A 75 2.68 4.34 7.22
C GLU A 75 2.24 4.71 8.63
N ALA A 76 3.15 5.24 9.47
CA ALA A 76 2.77 5.76 10.78
C ALA A 76 1.75 6.90 10.65
N ALA A 77 2.03 7.88 9.80
CA ALA A 77 1.13 9.02 9.56
C ALA A 77 -0.19 8.58 8.89
N LEU A 78 -0.13 7.64 7.96
CA LEU A 78 -1.32 7.06 7.32
C LEU A 78 -2.23 6.37 8.33
N ALA A 79 -1.68 5.59 9.26
CA ALA A 79 -2.45 4.89 10.29
C ALA A 79 -3.25 5.88 11.15
N TYR A 80 -2.61 6.95 11.63
CA TYR A 80 -3.31 8.01 12.38
C TYR A 80 -4.35 8.76 11.53
N ALA A 81 -4.07 8.99 10.24
CA ALA A 81 -5.03 9.62 9.34
C ALA A 81 -6.27 8.73 9.09
N VAL A 82 -6.07 7.42 8.92
CA VAL A 82 -7.15 6.41 8.82
C VAL A 82 -7.97 6.37 10.10
N ALA A 83 -7.33 6.32 11.26
CA ALA A 83 -7.99 6.36 12.57
C ALA A 83 -8.84 7.62 12.73
N ALA A 84 -8.30 8.80 12.37
CA ALA A 84 -9.00 10.09 12.45
C ALA A 84 -10.24 10.15 11.53
N LYS A 85 -10.19 9.54 10.33
CA LYS A 85 -11.39 9.41 9.47
C LYS A 85 -12.50 8.64 10.16
N MET A 86 -12.16 7.62 10.93
CA MET A 86 -13.09 6.80 11.70
C MET A 86 -13.39 7.37 13.10
N LYS A 87 -13.01 8.63 13.37
CA LYS A 87 -13.26 9.37 14.62
C LYS A 87 -12.50 8.84 15.85
N TYR A 88 -11.40 8.13 15.67
CA TYR A 88 -10.44 7.85 16.73
C TYR A 88 -9.46 9.03 16.85
N THR A 89 -9.12 9.42 18.08
CA THR A 89 -8.04 10.39 18.37
C THR A 89 -6.70 9.66 18.52
N GLY A 90 -5.60 10.40 18.65
CA GLY A 90 -4.30 9.78 18.90
C GLY A 90 -4.24 8.92 20.16
N ASP A 91 -4.95 9.33 21.22
CA ASP A 91 -5.03 8.58 22.49
C ASP A 91 -5.85 7.29 22.38
N ASP A 92 -6.67 7.17 21.34
CA ASP A 92 -7.45 5.97 21.04
C ASP A 92 -6.69 4.97 20.18
N VAL A 93 -5.48 5.29 19.73
CA VAL A 93 -4.64 4.44 18.90
C VAL A 93 -3.62 3.69 19.75
N ARG A 94 -3.58 2.37 19.59
CA ARG A 94 -2.61 1.49 20.21
C ARG A 94 -1.77 0.80 19.13
N TRP A 95 -0.48 0.65 19.40
CA TRP A 95 0.42 -0.11 18.53
C TRP A 95 0.89 -1.39 19.18
N ILE A 96 0.97 -2.46 18.37
CA ILE A 96 1.60 -3.73 18.75
C ILE A 96 2.60 -4.16 17.69
N ARG A 97 3.60 -4.95 18.12
CA ARG A 97 4.58 -5.53 17.22
C ARG A 97 4.13 -6.92 16.79
N VAL A 98 4.07 -7.15 15.49
CA VAL A 98 3.64 -8.40 14.87
C VAL A 98 4.61 -8.72 13.74
N PRO A 99 5.37 -9.82 13.81
CA PRO A 99 6.29 -10.19 12.73
C PRO A 99 5.58 -10.25 11.37
N PHE A 100 6.26 -9.79 10.31
CA PHE A 100 5.70 -9.66 8.96
C PHE A 100 4.89 -10.89 8.52
N ASN A 101 5.51 -12.09 8.59
CA ASN A 101 4.85 -13.33 8.18
C ASN A 101 3.69 -13.75 9.10
N ALA A 102 3.74 -13.38 10.39
CA ALA A 102 2.66 -13.67 11.34
C ALA A 102 1.40 -12.84 11.03
N ALA A 103 1.57 -11.60 10.57
CA ALA A 103 0.46 -10.76 10.13
C ALA A 103 -0.30 -11.37 8.94
N LEU A 104 0.39 -12.08 8.06
CA LEU A 104 -0.16 -12.72 6.86
C LEU A 104 -0.62 -14.18 7.06
N ALA A 105 -0.38 -14.78 8.24
CA ALA A 105 -0.75 -16.16 8.52
C ALA A 105 -2.27 -16.34 8.64
N PHE A 106 -2.76 -17.56 8.43
CA PHE A 106 -4.15 -17.91 8.73
C PHE A 106 -4.46 -17.79 10.22
N GLY A 107 -5.71 -17.53 10.55
CA GLY A 107 -6.22 -17.49 11.91
C GLY A 107 -6.38 -16.07 12.47
N PRO A 108 -6.99 -15.96 13.67
CA PRO A 108 -7.35 -14.69 14.28
C PRO A 108 -6.17 -13.75 14.48
N LYS A 109 -6.39 -12.46 14.26
CA LYS A 109 -5.36 -11.43 14.44
C LYS A 109 -5.42 -10.81 15.84
N THR A 110 -4.29 -10.31 16.29
CA THR A 110 -4.15 -9.58 17.55
C THR A 110 -4.23 -8.06 17.37
N PHE A 111 -4.56 -7.62 16.16
CA PHE A 111 -4.69 -6.22 15.74
C PHE A 111 -6.01 -6.01 15.00
N ASP A 112 -6.50 -4.77 14.95
CA ASP A 112 -7.63 -4.37 14.14
C ASP A 112 -7.22 -4.15 12.68
N ALA A 113 -6.02 -3.60 12.47
CA ALA A 113 -5.39 -3.41 11.16
C ALA A 113 -3.86 -3.42 11.29
N ASN A 114 -3.13 -3.76 10.22
CA ASN A 114 -1.67 -3.81 10.22
C ASN A 114 -1.08 -3.15 8.97
N LEU A 115 -0.06 -2.32 9.17
CA LEU A 115 0.71 -1.68 8.13
C LEU A 115 2.19 -2.10 8.26
N SER A 116 2.73 -2.73 7.23
CA SER A 116 4.14 -3.13 7.10
C SER A 116 4.44 -3.39 5.62
N GLU A 117 4.12 -2.42 4.75
CA GLU A 117 4.44 -2.49 3.31
C GLU A 117 3.84 -3.75 2.65
N PHE A 118 2.62 -4.13 3.03
CA PHE A 118 2.01 -5.36 2.55
C PHE A 118 1.47 -5.22 1.13
N SER A 119 2.16 -5.85 0.17
CA SER A 119 1.66 -5.99 -1.19
C SER A 119 0.40 -6.84 -1.23
N ILE A 120 -0.61 -6.34 -1.92
CA ILE A 120 -1.87 -7.04 -2.17
C ILE A 120 -1.61 -8.13 -3.21
N THR A 121 -1.75 -9.39 -2.82
CA THR A 121 -1.65 -10.55 -3.73
C THR A 121 -2.81 -11.51 -3.53
N GLU A 122 -3.19 -12.24 -4.58
CA GLU A 122 -4.26 -13.25 -4.47
C GLU A 122 -3.92 -14.35 -3.48
N GLN A 123 -2.65 -14.72 -3.37
CA GLN A 123 -2.19 -15.69 -2.38
C GLN A 123 -2.45 -15.20 -0.95
N ARG A 124 -2.13 -13.93 -0.65
CA ARG A 124 -2.31 -13.34 0.68
C ARG A 124 -3.80 -13.13 1.01
N LYS A 125 -4.63 -12.78 0.02
CA LYS A 125 -6.09 -12.65 0.18
C LYS A 125 -6.79 -13.94 0.62
N ALA A 126 -6.17 -15.10 0.46
CA ALA A 126 -6.72 -16.35 0.99
C ALA A 126 -6.73 -16.38 2.53
N ALA A 127 -5.78 -15.71 3.19
CA ALA A 127 -5.58 -15.75 4.63
C ALA A 127 -5.98 -14.46 5.37
N VAL A 128 -5.99 -13.32 4.67
CA VAL A 128 -6.24 -11.98 5.24
C VAL A 128 -7.10 -11.15 4.30
N ASP A 129 -7.72 -10.11 4.84
CA ASP A 129 -8.32 -9.05 4.04
C ASP A 129 -7.34 -7.89 3.85
N PHE A 130 -7.57 -7.11 2.80
CA PHE A 130 -6.86 -5.87 2.52
C PHE A 130 -7.82 -4.70 2.40
N SER A 131 -7.38 -3.53 2.81
CA SER A 131 -8.04 -2.27 2.47
C SER A 131 -7.95 -1.97 0.97
N SER A 132 -8.62 -0.91 0.53
CA SER A 132 -8.27 -0.22 -0.72
C SER A 132 -6.77 0.07 -0.73
N PRO A 133 -6.07 -0.03 -1.90
CA PRO A 133 -4.64 0.20 -1.98
C PRO A 133 -4.29 1.66 -1.62
N TYR A 134 -3.18 1.87 -0.89
CA TYR A 134 -2.74 3.22 -0.51
C TYR A 134 -1.46 3.66 -1.22
N PHE A 135 -0.70 2.74 -1.82
CA PHE A 135 0.56 3.05 -2.49
C PHE A 135 0.83 2.08 -3.64
N ASP A 136 1.27 2.62 -4.79
CA ASP A 136 1.80 1.83 -5.91
C ASP A 136 3.31 1.72 -5.74
N VAL A 137 3.86 0.51 -5.85
CA VAL A 137 5.26 0.23 -5.55
C VAL A 137 5.93 -0.55 -6.68
N THR A 138 7.23 -0.41 -6.79
CA THR A 138 8.10 -1.22 -7.63
C THR A 138 9.21 -1.82 -6.79
N GLN A 139 9.77 -2.94 -7.23
CA GLN A 139 10.91 -3.59 -6.61
C GLN A 139 12.21 -2.98 -7.15
N ALA A 140 13.19 -2.79 -6.30
CA ALA A 140 14.46 -2.17 -6.66
C ALA A 140 15.66 -2.92 -6.10
N VAL A 141 16.79 -2.74 -6.75
CA VAL A 141 18.08 -3.34 -6.41
C VAL A 141 18.98 -2.27 -5.81
N VAL A 142 19.48 -2.50 -4.60
CA VAL A 142 20.42 -1.66 -3.90
C VAL A 142 21.70 -2.44 -3.61
N THR A 143 22.83 -1.75 -3.64
CA THR A 143 24.16 -2.33 -3.40
C THR A 143 25.11 -1.33 -2.74
N VAL A 144 26.37 -1.70 -2.57
CA VAL A 144 27.46 -0.82 -2.17
C VAL A 144 28.46 -0.65 -3.32
N LYS A 145 29.17 0.48 -3.39
CA LYS A 145 30.11 0.80 -4.48
C LYS A 145 31.22 -0.24 -4.68
N SER A 146 31.59 -0.99 -3.64
CA SER A 146 32.60 -2.04 -3.68
C SER A 146 32.11 -3.37 -4.22
N SER A 147 30.79 -3.55 -4.36
CA SER A 147 30.18 -4.77 -4.90
C SER A 147 30.26 -4.82 -6.43
N PRO A 148 30.37 -6.01 -7.03
CA PRO A 148 30.24 -6.17 -8.47
C PRO A 148 28.88 -5.69 -9.01
N ALA A 149 27.85 -5.65 -8.19
CA ALA A 149 26.53 -5.13 -8.54
C ALA A 149 26.54 -3.62 -8.86
N ALA A 150 27.53 -2.87 -8.43
CA ALA A 150 27.63 -1.43 -8.67
C ALA A 150 27.76 -1.05 -10.16
N ALA A 151 28.25 -1.97 -11.00
CA ALA A 151 28.43 -1.77 -12.44
C ALA A 151 27.21 -2.23 -13.29
N VAL A 152 26.22 -2.86 -12.67
CA VAL A 152 25.05 -3.45 -13.36
C VAL A 152 24.21 -2.37 -14.03
N LYS A 153 23.77 -2.65 -15.26
CA LYS A 153 22.88 -1.80 -16.07
C LYS A 153 21.71 -2.59 -16.68
N THR A 154 21.78 -3.92 -16.67
CA THR A 154 20.78 -4.80 -17.29
C THR A 154 20.42 -5.96 -16.38
N LEU A 155 19.23 -6.53 -16.58
CA LEU A 155 18.80 -7.76 -15.87
C LEU A 155 19.74 -8.93 -16.11
N GLN A 156 20.29 -9.05 -17.30
CA GLN A 156 21.23 -10.13 -17.64
C GLN A 156 22.48 -10.10 -16.76
N GLN A 157 22.96 -8.91 -16.39
CA GLN A 157 24.14 -8.76 -15.53
C GLN A 157 23.85 -9.12 -14.05
N LEU A 158 22.58 -9.03 -13.61
CA LEU A 158 22.18 -9.45 -12.26
C LEU A 158 22.27 -10.98 -12.07
N LYS A 159 22.19 -11.77 -13.13
CA LYS A 159 22.14 -13.25 -13.06
C LYS A 159 23.37 -13.85 -12.40
N ALA A 160 24.52 -13.27 -12.58
CA ALA A 160 25.78 -13.76 -12.01
C ALA A 160 26.04 -13.26 -10.57
N LEU A 161 25.04 -12.64 -9.91
CA LEU A 161 25.18 -12.02 -8.60
C LEU A 161 24.34 -12.74 -7.53
N ARG A 162 24.83 -12.70 -6.29
CA ARG A 162 24.12 -13.18 -5.11
C ARG A 162 23.13 -12.10 -4.67
N LEU A 163 21.85 -12.36 -4.84
CA LEU A 163 20.77 -11.46 -4.44
C LEU A 163 20.21 -11.87 -3.08
N GLY A 164 19.98 -10.91 -2.20
CA GLY A 164 19.36 -11.11 -0.89
C GLY A 164 18.03 -10.41 -0.76
N VAL A 165 17.13 -10.96 0.05
CA VAL A 165 15.79 -10.44 0.30
C VAL A 165 15.30 -10.76 1.71
N GLN A 166 14.30 -10.05 2.21
CA GLN A 166 13.56 -10.47 3.41
C GLN A 166 12.59 -11.63 3.08
N VAL A 167 12.48 -12.57 4.00
CA VAL A 167 11.59 -13.75 3.88
C VAL A 167 10.11 -13.35 3.74
N GLY A 168 9.38 -14.05 2.86
CA GLY A 168 7.92 -13.89 2.69
C GLY A 168 7.50 -12.63 1.94
N THR A 169 8.44 -11.84 1.41
CA THR A 169 8.18 -10.62 0.63
C THR A 169 7.97 -10.90 -0.86
N THR A 170 7.34 -9.97 -1.55
CA THR A 170 7.27 -9.95 -3.03
C THR A 170 8.62 -9.65 -3.66
N SER A 171 9.55 -9.04 -2.91
CA SER A 171 10.95 -8.87 -3.30
C SER A 171 11.64 -10.20 -3.61
N TYR A 172 11.27 -11.28 -2.87
CA TYR A 172 11.74 -12.64 -3.21
C TYR A 172 11.26 -13.06 -4.60
N THR A 173 9.98 -12.86 -4.90
CA THR A 173 9.43 -13.21 -6.22
C THR A 173 10.10 -12.40 -7.33
N ALA A 174 10.35 -11.11 -7.09
CA ALA A 174 11.04 -10.24 -8.04
C ALA A 174 12.51 -10.67 -8.25
N ALA A 175 13.25 -10.95 -7.18
CA ALA A 175 14.62 -11.45 -7.26
C ALA A 175 14.70 -12.81 -7.97
N ALA A 176 13.80 -13.74 -7.65
CA ALA A 176 13.73 -15.06 -8.29
C ALA A 176 13.40 -14.96 -9.79
N SER A 177 12.61 -13.96 -10.21
CA SER A 177 12.28 -13.75 -11.63
C SER A 177 13.48 -13.33 -12.50
N VAL A 178 14.56 -12.85 -11.90
CA VAL A 178 15.84 -12.61 -12.60
C VAL A 178 16.41 -13.90 -13.17
N ASN A 179 16.05 -15.05 -12.59
CA ASN A 179 16.53 -16.39 -12.98
C ASN A 179 18.06 -16.43 -12.98
N GLY A 180 18.65 -16.08 -11.83
CA GLY A 180 20.09 -15.98 -11.63
C GLY A 180 20.79 -17.33 -11.47
N ASP A 181 22.11 -17.30 -11.54
CA ASP A 181 23.00 -18.48 -11.40
C ASP A 181 23.11 -18.95 -9.94
N PHE A 182 22.79 -18.06 -8.98
CA PHE A 182 22.79 -18.35 -7.55
C PHE A 182 21.36 -18.36 -7.00
N PRO A 183 21.05 -19.19 -5.99
CA PRO A 183 19.79 -19.09 -5.27
C PRO A 183 19.67 -17.73 -4.60
N VAL A 184 18.43 -17.22 -4.47
CA VAL A 184 18.18 -15.99 -3.72
C VAL A 184 18.38 -16.24 -2.22
N GLU A 185 19.27 -15.49 -1.61
CA GLU A 185 19.54 -15.56 -0.16
C GLU A 185 18.41 -14.87 0.63
N VAL A 186 17.93 -15.55 1.67
CA VAL A 186 16.74 -15.14 2.41
C VAL A 186 17.09 -14.81 3.85
N TYR A 187 16.71 -13.61 4.31
CA TYR A 187 16.97 -13.09 5.64
C TYR A 187 15.67 -12.84 6.41
N ASN A 188 15.75 -12.85 7.74
CA ASN A 188 14.56 -12.62 8.56
C ASN A 188 14.03 -11.18 8.44
N THR A 189 14.92 -10.22 8.32
CA THR A 189 14.58 -8.78 8.22
C THR A 189 15.37 -8.10 7.10
N ASN A 190 14.89 -6.94 6.63
CA ASN A 190 15.66 -6.08 5.73
C ASN A 190 16.97 -5.59 6.40
N GLY A 191 16.98 -5.45 7.72
CA GLY A 191 18.19 -5.12 8.49
C GLY A 191 19.26 -6.19 8.40
N ASP A 192 18.88 -7.48 8.53
CA ASP A 192 19.81 -8.61 8.38
C ASP A 192 20.37 -8.68 6.95
N ALA A 193 19.50 -8.53 5.93
CA ALA A 193 19.92 -8.50 4.53
C ALA A 193 20.85 -7.31 4.22
N LYS A 194 20.60 -6.12 4.80
CA LYS A 194 21.46 -4.95 4.71
C LYS A 194 22.84 -5.22 5.35
N MET A 195 22.86 -5.92 6.48
CA MET A 195 24.12 -6.29 7.15
C MET A 195 24.91 -7.29 6.30
N ALA A 196 24.26 -8.31 5.73
CA ALA A 196 24.88 -9.26 4.80
C ALA A 196 25.47 -8.56 3.56
N LEU A 197 24.76 -7.57 2.99
CA LEU A 197 25.29 -6.74 1.90
C LEU A 197 26.53 -5.94 2.34
N SER A 198 26.47 -5.33 3.51
CA SER A 198 27.62 -4.57 4.08
C SER A 198 28.86 -5.45 4.30
N ASN A 199 28.65 -6.71 4.68
CA ASN A 199 29.71 -7.70 4.91
C ASN A 199 30.21 -8.37 3.61
N GLY A 200 29.54 -8.15 2.46
CA GLY A 200 29.87 -8.81 1.18
C GLY A 200 29.42 -10.26 1.09
N GLU A 201 28.50 -10.69 1.94
CA GLU A 201 27.89 -12.03 1.89
C GLU A 201 26.94 -12.15 0.69
N ILE A 202 26.24 -11.06 0.35
CA ILE A 202 25.46 -10.88 -0.89
C ILE A 202 26.02 -9.70 -1.71
N ASP A 203 25.74 -9.69 -2.99
CA ASP A 203 26.22 -8.65 -3.91
C ASP A 203 25.19 -7.51 -4.05
N ALA A 204 23.91 -7.79 -3.88
CA ALA A 204 22.84 -6.80 -3.88
C ALA A 204 21.63 -7.27 -3.04
N LEU A 205 20.90 -6.29 -2.49
CA LEU A 205 19.64 -6.48 -1.80
C LEU A 205 18.49 -6.02 -2.71
N VAL A 206 17.41 -6.81 -2.77
CA VAL A 206 16.17 -6.43 -3.45
C VAL A 206 15.13 -6.09 -2.40
N ALA A 207 14.52 -4.92 -2.54
CA ALA A 207 13.48 -4.40 -1.65
C ALA A 207 12.54 -3.46 -2.44
N ASP A 208 11.45 -3.05 -1.82
CA ASP A 208 10.58 -2.00 -2.33
C ASP A 208 11.38 -0.71 -2.59
N LEU A 209 11.04 0.00 -3.65
CA LEU A 209 11.83 1.16 -4.10
C LEU A 209 12.09 2.19 -2.99
N PRO A 210 11.13 2.64 -2.17
CA PRO A 210 11.40 3.58 -1.08
C PRO A 210 12.32 2.99 -0.01
N THR A 211 12.14 1.72 0.33
CA THR A 211 13.00 0.98 1.28
C THR A 211 14.43 0.85 0.74
N ALA A 212 14.58 0.53 -0.56
CA ALA A 212 15.88 0.46 -1.21
C ALA A 212 16.63 1.80 -1.19
N PHE A 213 15.94 2.93 -1.37
CA PHE A 213 16.53 4.27 -1.21
C PHE A 213 17.00 4.53 0.22
N ALA A 214 16.18 4.20 1.21
CA ALA A 214 16.55 4.34 2.61
C ALA A 214 17.80 3.49 2.95
N VAL A 215 17.81 2.23 2.52
CA VAL A 215 18.97 1.34 2.68
C VAL A 215 20.22 1.91 2.00
N ALA A 216 20.10 2.44 0.77
CA ALA A 216 21.23 3.06 0.07
C ALA A 216 21.79 4.26 0.84
N ASN A 217 20.92 5.06 1.46
CA ASN A 217 21.33 6.24 2.24
C ASN A 217 21.97 5.87 3.59
N GLU A 218 21.54 4.77 4.20
CA GLU A 218 22.09 4.29 5.47
C GLU A 218 23.44 3.55 5.31
N LEU A 219 23.66 2.90 4.17
CA LEU A 219 24.87 2.14 3.90
C LEU A 219 26.04 3.07 3.60
N ARG A 220 27.20 2.77 4.18
CA ARG A 220 28.45 3.43 3.76
C ARG A 220 28.73 3.09 2.30
N ASN A 221 28.70 4.10 1.44
CA ASN A 221 28.82 3.96 -0.02
C ASN A 221 27.67 3.15 -0.66
N GLY A 222 26.46 3.23 -0.11
CA GLY A 222 25.27 2.65 -0.71
C GLY A 222 24.97 3.22 -2.10
N LEU A 223 24.42 2.42 -2.97
CA LEU A 223 24.15 2.75 -4.36
C LEU A 223 22.85 2.07 -4.84
N MET A 224 21.93 2.88 -5.39
CA MET A 224 20.80 2.34 -6.16
C MET A 224 21.29 1.83 -7.50
N VAL A 225 21.02 0.56 -7.80
CA VAL A 225 21.31 -0.05 -9.10
C VAL A 225 20.20 0.27 -10.09
N GLY A 226 18.97 0.00 -9.74
CA GLY A 226 17.80 0.26 -10.57
C GLY A 226 16.56 -0.46 -10.06
N GLN A 227 15.43 -0.25 -10.76
CA GLN A 227 14.18 -0.94 -10.52
C GLN A 227 14.12 -2.22 -11.34
N LEU A 228 13.52 -3.26 -10.77
CA LEU A 228 13.16 -4.47 -11.50
C LEU A 228 11.83 -4.23 -12.25
N PRO A 229 11.69 -4.75 -13.48
CA PRO A 229 10.39 -4.75 -14.14
C PRO A 229 9.40 -5.61 -13.33
N SER A 230 8.11 -5.27 -13.40
CA SER A 230 7.08 -6.07 -12.75
C SER A 230 7.06 -7.50 -13.33
N ALA A 231 7.21 -8.50 -12.46
CA ALA A 231 7.18 -9.91 -12.86
C ALA A 231 5.80 -10.34 -13.42
N SER A 232 4.72 -9.69 -12.97
CA SER A 232 3.34 -9.97 -13.43
C SER A 232 2.86 -9.06 -14.56
N GLY A 233 3.62 -7.99 -14.89
CA GLY A 233 3.17 -6.92 -15.77
C GLY A 233 2.14 -5.97 -15.17
N ASN A 234 1.67 -6.23 -13.93
CA ASN A 234 0.73 -5.38 -13.20
C ASN A 234 1.47 -4.48 -12.22
N VAL A 235 0.83 -3.36 -11.86
CA VAL A 235 1.31 -2.49 -10.79
C VAL A 235 1.14 -3.20 -9.47
N GLU A 236 2.22 -3.32 -8.70
CA GLU A 236 2.20 -3.84 -7.34
C GLU A 236 1.67 -2.75 -6.40
N GLN A 237 0.80 -3.12 -5.46
CA GLN A 237 0.11 -2.16 -4.60
C GLN A 237 0.15 -2.61 -3.14
N PHE A 238 0.36 -1.65 -2.24
CA PHE A 238 0.23 -1.89 -0.80
C PHE A 238 -1.19 -1.66 -0.32
N GLY A 239 -1.64 -2.52 0.61
CA GLY A 239 -2.90 -2.41 1.33
C GLY A 239 -2.71 -2.65 2.82
N ILE A 240 -3.59 -2.08 3.62
CA ILE A 240 -3.65 -2.33 5.06
C ILE A 240 -4.23 -3.73 5.26
N VAL A 241 -3.54 -4.57 6.04
CA VAL A 241 -3.96 -5.94 6.35
C VAL A 241 -4.95 -5.95 7.51
N LEU A 242 -6.01 -6.74 7.37
CA LEU A 242 -6.99 -7.02 8.41
C LEU A 242 -7.18 -8.54 8.56
N ASP A 243 -7.85 -8.96 9.62
CA ASP A 243 -8.28 -10.35 9.75
C ASP A 243 -9.16 -10.75 8.57
N LYS A 244 -9.15 -12.02 8.22
CA LYS A 244 -10.00 -12.53 7.13
C LYS A 244 -11.47 -12.35 7.48
N ASP A 245 -12.24 -11.83 6.51
CA ASP A 245 -13.66 -11.50 6.64
C ASP A 245 -13.98 -10.48 7.76
N SER A 246 -13.03 -9.59 8.05
CA SER A 246 -13.18 -8.56 9.08
C SER A 246 -14.30 -7.57 8.74
N ALA A 247 -15.16 -7.31 9.71
CA ALA A 247 -16.20 -6.27 9.60
C ALA A 247 -15.59 -4.85 9.42
N LEU A 248 -14.31 -4.66 9.81
CA LEU A 248 -13.59 -3.40 9.69
C LEU A 248 -13.10 -3.12 8.27
N THR A 249 -12.94 -4.15 7.42
CA THR A 249 -12.33 -4.04 6.07
C THR A 249 -13.00 -2.94 5.23
N ARG A 250 -14.33 -2.87 5.26
CA ARG A 250 -15.07 -1.84 4.52
C ARG A 250 -14.81 -0.42 5.04
N CYS A 251 -14.71 -0.27 6.35
CA CYS A 251 -14.51 1.04 6.96
C CYS A 251 -13.07 1.54 6.83
N VAL A 252 -12.09 0.65 6.94
CA VAL A 252 -10.69 0.97 6.67
C VAL A 252 -10.49 1.32 5.20
N SER A 253 -11.11 0.57 4.26
CA SER A 253 -11.10 0.90 2.83
C SER A 253 -11.71 2.28 2.56
N TRP A 254 -12.89 2.56 3.13
CA TRP A 254 -13.54 3.87 3.02
C TRP A 254 -12.65 5.00 3.55
N ALA A 255 -11.95 4.77 4.68
CA ALA A 255 -11.05 5.78 5.23
C ALA A 255 -9.87 6.05 4.28
N VAL A 256 -9.23 5.01 3.72
CA VAL A 256 -8.16 5.16 2.73
C VAL A 256 -8.64 5.89 1.48
N ASP A 257 -9.82 5.53 0.96
CA ASP A 257 -10.40 6.18 -0.23
C ASP A 257 -10.73 7.66 0.04
N SER A 258 -11.28 7.97 1.22
CA SER A 258 -11.54 9.35 1.65
C SER A 258 -10.26 10.19 1.79
N LEU A 259 -9.14 9.58 2.25
CA LEU A 259 -7.84 10.26 2.32
C LEU A 259 -7.24 10.49 0.93
N ARG A 260 -7.56 9.65 -0.03
CA ARG A 260 -7.19 9.85 -1.44
C ARG A 260 -8.01 10.98 -2.05
N GLU A 261 -9.31 10.97 -1.87
CA GLU A 261 -10.25 11.96 -2.42
C GLU A 261 -9.97 13.38 -1.91
N ASP A 262 -9.63 13.56 -0.62
CA ASP A 262 -9.32 14.88 -0.04
C ASP A 262 -7.86 15.30 -0.21
N GLY A 263 -7.03 14.49 -0.92
CA GLY A 263 -5.63 14.78 -1.20
C GLY A 263 -4.69 14.57 0.00
N THR A 264 -5.16 14.05 1.13
CA THR A 264 -4.31 13.77 2.30
C THR A 264 -3.28 12.70 1.98
N LEU A 265 -3.69 11.63 1.28
CA LEU A 265 -2.78 10.54 0.91
C LEU A 265 -1.61 11.05 0.04
N ASP A 266 -1.88 11.95 -0.90
CA ASP A 266 -0.84 12.53 -1.75
C ASP A 266 0.08 13.49 -0.98
N ARG A 267 -0.45 14.25 -0.03
CA ARG A 267 0.38 15.08 0.87
C ARG A 267 1.32 14.22 1.71
N LEU A 268 0.85 13.10 2.26
CA LEU A 268 1.69 12.16 3.02
C LEU A 268 2.78 11.55 2.14
N LYS A 269 2.47 11.15 0.90
CA LYS A 269 3.47 10.67 -0.06
C LYS A 269 4.53 11.74 -0.34
N GLN A 270 4.11 12.97 -0.60
CA GLN A 270 5.03 14.08 -0.83
C GLN A 270 5.92 14.38 0.38
N GLN A 271 5.39 14.26 1.59
CA GLN A 271 6.12 14.53 2.81
C GLN A 271 7.19 13.48 3.10
N TRP A 272 6.88 12.20 2.88
CA TRP A 272 7.71 11.09 3.36
C TRP A 272 8.44 10.32 2.26
N LEU A 273 7.94 10.33 1.02
CA LEU A 273 8.39 9.45 -0.07
C LEU A 273 8.97 10.21 -1.28
N THR A 274 9.49 11.43 -1.10
CA THR A 274 9.92 12.32 -2.18
C THR A 274 11.03 11.78 -3.07
N ASP A 275 11.85 10.86 -2.58
CA ASP A 275 12.97 10.28 -3.32
C ASP A 275 12.61 8.97 -4.06
N ALA A 276 11.43 8.43 -3.82
CA ALA A 276 10.97 7.17 -4.39
C ALA A 276 10.49 7.37 -5.84
N GLY A 277 11.33 7.27 -6.83
CA GLY A 277 10.92 7.32 -8.23
C GLY A 277 12.01 7.68 -9.24
N LYS A 278 13.24 7.90 -8.79
CA LYS A 278 14.34 8.38 -9.66
C LYS A 278 15.30 7.28 -10.13
N ALA A 279 15.11 6.01 -9.73
CA ALA A 279 15.96 4.92 -10.17
C ALA A 279 15.57 4.45 -11.59
N PRO A 280 16.53 4.16 -12.49
CA PRO A 280 16.22 3.61 -13.81
C PRO A 280 15.63 2.21 -13.72
N VAL A 281 14.76 1.85 -14.66
CA VAL A 281 14.30 0.46 -14.81
C VAL A 281 15.38 -0.33 -15.55
N LEU A 282 15.78 -1.47 -14.99
CA LEU A 282 16.74 -2.38 -15.61
C LEU A 282 16.08 -3.14 -16.76
N ALA A 283 16.69 -3.15 -17.93
CA ALA A 283 16.17 -3.78 -19.15
C ALA A 283 16.96 -5.05 -19.50
#